data_ea27774567f7f78926f3eea7f28ffcb1
#
_entry.id   ea27774567f7f78926f3eea7f28ffcb1
#
_cell.length_a   1.000
_cell.length_b   1.000
_cell.length_c   1.000
_cell.angle_alpha   90.00
_cell.angle_beta   90.00
_cell.angle_gamma   90.00
#
_symmetry.space_group_name_H-M   'P 1'
#
loop_
_entity.id
_entity.type
_entity.pdbx_description
1 polymer ?
#
loop_
_entity_poly.entity_id
_entity_poly.type
_entity_poly.pdbx_seq_one_letter_code
_entity_poly.pdbx_strand_id
1 'polypeptide(L)'
;MISDDYIMGFVEGEGCFSIGIQRYIDRKPRKTSRKNKRKHKAFPIRIMPSFRIVIREKDRRVLEEIKEKFGFGFIQWQKKTGNHQNVCHYVVENFADVFALADFFSRQTFYTQKGEDFRKWTQALEIIKSGGHLTKEGALEICKLRDGMNSTGRSKKTRNPRLFDEVKALLEEKREHILAHTDENQTQLLHNTEGVLPKWLLPTT
;
A
#
# COMPACT_ATOMS: atom_id res chain seq x y z
N MET A 1 22.83 -16.53 -13.53
CA MET A 1 22.32 -15.51 -12.57
C MET A 1 21.99 -14.25 -13.36
N ILE A 2 20.79 -13.75 -13.25
CA ILE A 2 20.29 -12.58 -13.98
C ILE A 2 21.03 -11.30 -13.52
N SER A 3 21.40 -10.39 -14.46
CA SER A 3 22.08 -9.14 -14.13
C SER A 3 21.13 -8.07 -13.61
N ASP A 4 21.67 -7.09 -12.88
CA ASP A 4 20.88 -5.95 -12.38
C ASP A 4 20.35 -5.10 -13.53
N ASP A 5 21.16 -4.89 -14.58
CA ASP A 5 20.75 -4.15 -15.78
C ASP A 5 19.59 -4.81 -16.52
N TYR A 6 19.62 -6.15 -16.60
CA TYR A 6 18.49 -6.88 -17.20
C TYR A 6 17.21 -6.71 -16.36
N ILE A 7 17.33 -6.81 -15.03
CA ILE A 7 16.19 -6.58 -14.12
C ILE A 7 15.65 -5.17 -14.31
N MET A 8 16.52 -4.16 -14.40
CA MET A 8 16.10 -2.78 -14.59
C MET A 8 15.34 -2.58 -15.89
N GLY A 9 15.88 -3.03 -17.03
CA GLY A 9 15.17 -2.96 -18.31
C GLY A 9 13.82 -3.66 -18.27
N PHE A 10 13.77 -4.81 -17.62
CA PHE A 10 12.56 -5.59 -17.47
C PHE A 10 11.52 -4.89 -16.57
N VAL A 11 11.95 -4.29 -15.47
CA VAL A 11 11.10 -3.53 -14.56
C VAL A 11 10.57 -2.25 -15.21
N GLU A 12 11.37 -1.55 -16.01
CA GLU A 12 10.92 -0.38 -16.76
C GLU A 12 9.80 -0.71 -17.75
N GLY A 13 9.83 -1.90 -18.36
CA GLY A 13 8.77 -2.38 -19.25
C GLY A 13 7.55 -2.91 -18.51
N GLU A 14 7.74 -3.86 -17.62
CA GLU A 14 6.68 -4.72 -17.06
C GLU A 14 6.44 -4.51 -15.56
N GLY A 15 7.32 -3.81 -14.85
CA GLY A 15 7.20 -3.57 -13.42
C GLY A 15 6.08 -2.59 -13.08
N CYS A 16 5.47 -2.76 -11.93
CA CYS A 16 4.42 -1.89 -11.41
C CYS A 16 4.61 -1.64 -9.92
N PHE A 17 4.95 -0.42 -9.56
CA PHE A 17 4.90 0.09 -8.19
C PHE A 17 3.47 0.50 -7.88
N SER A 18 2.91 0.05 -6.76
CA SER A 18 1.52 0.36 -6.42
C SER A 18 1.30 0.50 -4.92
N ILE A 19 0.25 1.22 -4.56
CA ILE A 19 -0.20 1.41 -3.19
C ILE A 19 -1.68 1.02 -3.12
N GLY A 20 -1.98 -0.08 -2.46
CA GLY A 20 -3.33 -0.50 -2.14
C GLY A 20 -3.86 0.26 -0.93
N ILE A 21 -5.11 0.71 -0.99
CA ILE A 21 -5.80 1.31 0.16
C ILE A 21 -7.09 0.53 0.35
N GLN A 22 -7.22 -0.09 1.52
CA GLN A 22 -8.38 -0.90 1.89
C GLN A 22 -9.07 -0.30 3.11
N ARG A 23 -10.38 -0.08 3.03
CA ARG A 23 -11.20 0.36 4.15
C ARG A 23 -11.58 -0.85 5.02
N TYR A 24 -11.49 -0.70 6.34
CA TYR A 24 -11.88 -1.77 7.27
C TYR A 24 -13.40 -1.99 7.33
N ILE A 25 -14.20 -1.01 6.92
CA ILE A 25 -15.67 -1.09 6.86
C ILE A 25 -16.13 -2.19 5.89
N ASP A 26 -15.37 -2.43 4.83
CA ASP A 26 -15.72 -3.40 3.78
C ASP A 26 -15.50 -4.87 4.19
N ARG A 27 -14.97 -5.11 5.37
CA ARG A 27 -14.77 -6.48 5.86
C ARG A 27 -16.00 -6.96 6.62
N LYS A 28 -16.80 -7.82 6.00
CA LYS A 28 -17.82 -8.60 6.72
C LYS A 28 -17.14 -9.35 7.88
N PRO A 29 -17.67 -9.26 9.12
CA PRO A 29 -17.08 -9.98 10.25
C PRO A 29 -17.10 -11.48 9.95
N ARG A 30 -15.95 -12.14 10.05
CA ARG A 30 -15.88 -13.61 9.97
C ARG A 30 -16.69 -14.19 11.14
N LYS A 31 -17.58 -15.14 10.87
CA LYS A 31 -18.47 -15.78 11.87
C LYS A 31 -17.74 -16.39 13.09
N THR A 32 -16.43 -16.62 12.98
CA THR A 32 -15.59 -17.25 14.02
C THR A 32 -14.77 -16.25 14.84
N SER A 33 -14.87 -14.95 14.60
CA SER A 33 -14.09 -13.96 15.34
C SER A 33 -14.72 -13.74 16.72
N ARG A 34 -14.05 -14.23 17.78
CA ARG A 34 -14.33 -13.79 19.17
C ARG A 34 -14.45 -12.28 19.18
N LYS A 35 -15.51 -11.75 19.83
CA LYS A 35 -15.81 -10.32 19.95
C LYS A 35 -14.60 -9.57 20.54
N ASN A 36 -13.67 -9.14 19.71
CA ASN A 36 -12.54 -8.34 20.14
C ASN A 36 -13.02 -6.89 20.32
N LYS A 37 -13.20 -6.49 21.59
CA LYS A 37 -13.52 -5.09 22.00
C LYS A 37 -12.50 -4.05 21.51
N ARG A 38 -11.40 -4.47 20.86
CA ARG A 38 -10.36 -3.57 20.29
C ARG A 38 -10.75 -2.90 18.96
N LYS A 39 -11.94 -3.18 18.40
CA LYS A 39 -12.35 -2.68 17.06
C LYS A 39 -12.50 -1.16 16.96
N HIS A 40 -12.73 -0.45 18.07
CA HIS A 40 -12.98 0.99 18.04
C HIS A 40 -11.72 1.87 17.93
N LYS A 41 -10.54 1.36 18.27
CA LYS A 41 -9.27 2.12 18.26
C LYS A 41 -8.39 1.89 17.02
N ALA A 42 -8.77 1.00 16.10
CA ALA A 42 -7.98 0.73 14.92
C ALA A 42 -8.13 1.85 13.88
N PHE A 43 -7.02 2.21 13.24
CA PHE A 43 -7.03 3.13 12.11
C PHE A 43 -7.97 2.60 11.01
N PRO A 44 -8.86 3.42 10.43
CA PRO A 44 -9.98 2.93 9.62
C PRO A 44 -9.60 2.41 8.23
N ILE A 45 -8.37 2.64 7.81
CA ILE A 45 -7.85 2.15 6.52
C ILE A 45 -6.56 1.33 6.72
N ARG A 46 -6.29 0.46 5.77
CA ARG A 46 -5.02 -0.25 5.63
C ARG A 46 -4.33 0.18 4.35
N ILE A 47 -3.08 0.62 4.47
CA ILE A 47 -2.23 1.01 3.35
C ILE A 47 -1.28 -0.16 3.07
N MET A 48 -1.21 -0.58 1.80
CA MET A 48 -0.47 -1.76 1.36
C MET A 48 0.38 -1.41 0.14
N PRO A 49 1.62 -0.95 0.33
CA PRO A 49 2.55 -0.81 -0.78
C PRO A 49 2.89 -2.18 -1.34
N SER A 50 3.02 -2.27 -2.64
CA SER A 50 3.42 -3.51 -3.31
C SER A 50 4.14 -3.22 -4.62
N PHE A 51 4.92 -4.20 -5.04
CA PHE A 51 5.54 -4.24 -6.36
C PHE A 51 5.11 -5.50 -7.08
N ARG A 52 4.87 -5.40 -8.39
CA ARG A 52 4.48 -6.55 -9.22
C ARG A 52 5.12 -6.48 -10.59
N ILE A 53 5.46 -7.63 -11.11
CA ILE A 53 5.75 -7.85 -12.53
C ILE A 53 4.74 -8.87 -13.05
N VAL A 54 4.12 -8.60 -14.20
CA VAL A 54 3.09 -9.47 -14.77
C VAL A 54 3.48 -9.85 -16.18
N ILE A 55 3.68 -11.14 -16.41
CA ILE A 55 4.07 -11.67 -17.73
C ILE A 55 3.23 -12.89 -18.10
N ARG A 56 3.36 -13.34 -19.36
CA ARG A 56 2.74 -14.57 -19.82
C ARG A 56 3.36 -15.78 -19.11
N GLU A 57 2.55 -16.79 -18.84
CA GLU A 57 2.99 -18.02 -18.16
C GLU A 57 4.17 -18.71 -18.85
N LYS A 58 4.23 -18.67 -20.17
CA LYS A 58 5.32 -19.28 -20.96
C LYS A 58 6.71 -18.69 -20.65
N ASP A 59 6.75 -17.43 -20.21
CA ASP A 59 7.98 -16.67 -19.94
C ASP A 59 8.34 -16.68 -18.45
N ARG A 60 7.67 -17.49 -17.62
CA ARG A 60 7.75 -17.55 -16.16
C ARG A 60 9.17 -17.66 -15.61
N ARG A 61 10.06 -18.32 -16.34
CA ARG A 61 11.47 -18.55 -15.91
C ARG A 61 12.15 -17.24 -15.52
N VAL A 62 11.85 -16.14 -16.21
CA VAL A 62 12.42 -14.82 -15.88
C VAL A 62 12.01 -14.38 -14.46
N LEU A 63 10.74 -14.60 -14.07
CA LEU A 63 10.28 -14.26 -12.73
C LEU A 63 10.89 -15.18 -11.65
N GLU A 64 11.13 -16.45 -11.99
CA GLU A 64 11.80 -17.39 -11.10
C GLU A 64 13.24 -16.95 -10.82
N GLU A 65 13.99 -16.52 -11.86
CA GLU A 65 15.35 -15.99 -11.72
C GLU A 65 15.38 -14.66 -10.96
N ILE A 66 14.40 -13.75 -11.19
CA ILE A 66 14.28 -12.50 -10.43
C ILE A 66 14.00 -12.78 -8.94
N LYS A 67 13.09 -13.72 -8.65
CA LYS A 67 12.79 -14.13 -7.27
C LYS A 67 14.00 -14.75 -6.59
N GLU A 68 14.74 -15.60 -7.28
CA GLU A 68 15.97 -16.20 -6.78
C GLU A 68 17.03 -15.14 -6.46
N LYS A 69 17.20 -14.16 -7.35
CA LYS A 69 18.14 -13.03 -7.16
C LYS A 69 17.82 -12.21 -5.92
N PHE A 70 16.55 -11.89 -5.68
CA PHE A 70 16.13 -11.09 -4.53
C PHE A 70 16.03 -11.90 -3.24
N GLY A 71 15.76 -13.20 -3.32
CA GLY A 71 15.59 -14.08 -2.17
C GLY A 71 14.26 -13.88 -1.41
N PHE A 72 13.34 -13.04 -1.91
CA PHE A 72 12.03 -12.75 -1.31
C PHE A 72 10.92 -12.58 -2.35
N GLY A 73 9.71 -12.28 -1.88
CA GLY A 73 8.54 -12.21 -2.74
C GLY A 73 8.01 -13.60 -3.13
N PHE A 74 6.95 -13.64 -3.92
CA PHE A 74 6.35 -14.89 -4.38
C PHE A 74 5.81 -14.79 -5.80
N ILE A 75 5.66 -15.96 -6.43
CA ILE A 75 5.06 -16.08 -7.77
C ILE A 75 3.63 -16.55 -7.62
N GLN A 76 2.71 -15.79 -8.20
CA GLN A 76 1.28 -16.08 -8.24
C GLN A 76 0.85 -16.41 -9.67
N TRP A 77 0.08 -17.46 -9.81
CA TRP A 77 -0.50 -17.89 -11.08
C TRP A 77 -1.92 -17.35 -11.23
N GLN A 78 -2.23 -16.85 -12.42
CA GLN A 78 -3.58 -16.44 -12.76
C GLN A 78 -4.01 -17.11 -14.05
N LYS A 79 -4.90 -18.10 -13.94
CA LYS A 79 -5.59 -18.66 -15.08
C LYS A 79 -6.58 -17.64 -15.63
N LYS A 80 -6.58 -17.44 -16.93
CA LYS A 80 -7.54 -16.61 -17.62
C LYS A 80 -8.62 -17.49 -18.25
N THR A 81 -9.84 -16.98 -18.33
CA THR A 81 -10.97 -17.63 -19.01
C THR A 81 -11.10 -17.15 -20.45
N GLY A 82 -11.64 -17.98 -21.31
CA GLY A 82 -11.80 -17.67 -22.74
C GLY A 82 -10.47 -17.68 -23.49
N ASN A 83 -10.33 -16.83 -24.51
CA ASN A 83 -9.16 -16.77 -25.38
C ASN A 83 -7.96 -16.00 -24.78
N HIS A 84 -7.98 -15.69 -23.48
CA HIS A 84 -6.89 -14.98 -22.84
C HIS A 84 -5.81 -15.96 -22.37
N GLN A 85 -4.54 -15.58 -22.59
CA GLN A 85 -3.40 -16.38 -22.12
C GLN A 85 -3.26 -16.28 -20.60
N ASN A 86 -2.86 -17.38 -19.97
CA ASN A 86 -2.49 -17.40 -18.57
C ASN A 86 -1.32 -16.45 -18.31
N VAL A 87 -1.32 -15.86 -17.12
CA VAL A 87 -0.25 -14.97 -16.70
C VAL A 87 0.31 -15.40 -15.33
N CYS A 88 1.56 -15.10 -15.10
CA CYS A 88 2.18 -15.20 -13.80
C CYS A 88 2.65 -13.81 -13.32
N HIS A 89 2.62 -13.64 -12.01
CA HIS A 89 2.97 -12.42 -11.33
C HIS A 89 4.11 -12.72 -10.35
N TYR A 90 5.19 -11.95 -10.40
CA TYR A 90 6.07 -11.82 -9.26
C TYR A 90 5.53 -10.71 -8.38
N VAL A 91 5.36 -10.98 -7.08
CA VAL A 91 4.70 -10.07 -6.14
C VAL A 91 5.57 -9.88 -4.91
N VAL A 92 5.76 -8.61 -4.52
CA VAL A 92 6.39 -8.19 -3.26
C VAL A 92 5.42 -7.29 -2.53
N GLU A 93 4.94 -7.71 -1.34
CA GLU A 93 3.91 -6.99 -0.56
C GLU A 93 4.15 -7.03 0.95
N ASN A 94 5.16 -7.77 1.42
CA ASN A 94 5.62 -7.72 2.80
C ASN A 94 6.43 -6.44 3.00
N PHE A 95 6.23 -5.72 4.10
CA PHE A 95 6.93 -4.46 4.35
C PHE A 95 8.45 -4.59 4.32
N ALA A 96 9.02 -5.63 4.96
CA ALA A 96 10.47 -5.83 4.97
C ALA A 96 11.01 -5.99 3.54
N ASP A 97 10.36 -6.82 2.73
CA ASP A 97 10.73 -7.10 1.34
C ASP A 97 10.55 -5.86 0.45
N VAL A 98 9.47 -5.08 0.68
CA VAL A 98 9.18 -3.83 -0.03
C VAL A 98 10.27 -2.79 0.23
N PHE A 99 10.74 -2.65 1.48
CA PHE A 99 11.84 -1.74 1.81
C PHE A 99 13.17 -2.22 1.23
N ALA A 100 13.47 -3.52 1.27
CA ALA A 100 14.68 -4.08 0.64
C ALA A 100 14.68 -3.85 -0.88
N LEU A 101 13.51 -4.00 -1.52
CA LEU A 101 13.35 -3.75 -2.94
C LEU A 101 13.51 -2.26 -3.27
N ALA A 102 12.98 -1.35 -2.45
CA ALA A 102 13.15 0.08 -2.59
C ALA A 102 14.64 0.49 -2.49
N ASP A 103 15.38 -0.11 -1.55
CA ASP A 103 16.81 0.11 -1.41
C ASP A 103 17.59 -0.38 -2.64
N PHE A 104 17.25 -1.53 -3.20
CA PHE A 104 17.86 -2.01 -4.45
C PHE A 104 17.63 -1.02 -5.59
N PHE A 105 16.38 -0.61 -5.84
CA PHE A 105 16.05 0.30 -6.94
C PHE A 105 16.55 1.74 -6.74
N SER A 106 16.75 2.19 -5.49
CA SER A 106 17.29 3.53 -5.22
C SER A 106 18.73 3.73 -5.71
N ARG A 107 19.46 2.64 -5.91
CA ARG A 107 20.83 2.63 -6.44
C ARG A 107 20.87 2.51 -7.97
N GLN A 108 19.71 2.43 -8.61
CA GLN A 108 19.59 2.22 -10.05
C GLN A 108 19.10 3.50 -10.75
N THR A 109 19.34 3.58 -12.05
CA THR A 109 18.85 4.68 -12.88
C THR A 109 17.61 4.24 -13.66
N PHE A 110 16.55 5.01 -13.57
CA PHE A 110 15.35 4.86 -14.39
C PHE A 110 15.39 5.83 -15.56
N TYR A 111 15.05 5.36 -16.76
CA TYR A 111 15.04 6.14 -17.98
C TYR A 111 13.63 6.46 -18.48
N THR A 112 12.60 5.81 -17.92
CA THR A 112 11.21 5.98 -18.33
C THR A 112 10.38 6.65 -17.23
N GLN A 113 9.09 6.89 -17.53
CA GLN A 113 8.10 7.38 -16.55
C GLN A 113 8.01 6.49 -15.29
N LYS A 114 8.52 5.26 -15.35
CA LYS A 114 8.57 4.35 -14.21
C LYS A 114 9.37 4.92 -13.04
N GLY A 115 10.41 5.71 -13.32
CA GLY A 115 11.19 6.40 -12.30
C GLY A 115 10.36 7.38 -11.48
N GLU A 116 9.40 8.08 -12.11
CA GLU A 116 8.49 8.98 -11.41
C GLU A 116 7.50 8.20 -10.52
N ASP A 117 7.00 7.06 -10.99
CA ASP A 117 6.17 6.18 -10.18
C ASP A 117 6.96 5.60 -9.00
N PHE A 118 8.21 5.21 -9.22
CA PHE A 118 9.12 4.76 -8.16
C PHE A 118 9.36 5.85 -7.11
N ARG A 119 9.65 7.10 -7.55
CA ARG A 119 9.85 8.23 -6.64
C ARG A 119 8.64 8.48 -5.75
N LYS A 120 7.42 8.47 -6.29
CA LYS A 120 6.19 8.63 -5.51
C LYS A 120 5.97 7.46 -4.57
N TRP A 121 6.28 6.25 -5.01
CA TRP A 121 6.17 5.05 -4.19
C TRP A 121 7.13 5.10 -2.99
N THR A 122 8.40 5.50 -3.20
CA THR A 122 9.37 5.65 -2.11
C THR A 122 8.99 6.76 -1.14
N GLN A 123 8.45 7.89 -1.60
CA GLN A 123 7.90 8.92 -0.72
C GLN A 123 6.81 8.36 0.20
N ALA A 124 5.91 7.55 -0.34
CA ALA A 124 4.89 6.88 0.50
C ALA A 124 5.52 5.88 1.49
N LEU A 125 6.57 5.17 1.10
CA LEU A 125 7.30 4.28 2.00
C LEU A 125 7.97 5.02 3.15
N GLU A 126 8.52 6.21 2.93
CA GLU A 126 9.09 7.05 4.01
C GLU A 126 8.02 7.49 5.02
N ILE A 127 6.84 7.88 4.55
CA ILE A 127 5.69 8.17 5.42
C ILE A 127 5.29 6.93 6.24
N ILE A 128 5.32 5.74 5.61
CA ILE A 128 5.01 4.48 6.29
C ILE A 128 6.08 4.15 7.35
N LYS A 129 7.36 4.31 7.00
CA LYS A 129 8.51 4.01 7.87
C LYS A 129 8.49 4.86 9.14
N SER A 130 8.11 6.15 9.02
CA SER A 130 7.95 7.05 10.17
C SER A 130 6.67 6.81 10.99
N GLY A 131 5.79 5.88 10.57
CA GLY A 131 4.48 5.66 11.19
C GLY A 131 3.42 6.70 10.80
N GLY A 132 3.76 7.66 9.92
CA GLY A 132 2.85 8.73 9.48
C GLY A 132 1.60 8.20 8.76
N HIS A 133 1.66 7.00 8.18
CA HIS A 133 0.49 6.36 7.56
C HIS A 133 -0.66 6.04 8.54
N LEU A 134 -0.42 6.16 9.84
CA LEU A 134 -1.42 6.04 10.91
C LEU A 134 -1.92 7.41 11.40
N THR A 135 -1.57 8.48 10.72
CA THR A 135 -2.12 9.83 10.93
C THR A 135 -3.07 10.18 9.80
N LYS A 136 -3.99 11.15 10.02
CA LYS A 136 -4.90 11.65 8.99
C LYS A 136 -4.10 12.26 7.84
N GLU A 137 -3.15 13.12 8.16
CA GLU A 137 -2.34 13.87 7.22
C GLU A 137 -1.48 12.95 6.35
N GLY A 138 -0.75 12.03 6.97
CA GLY A 138 0.09 11.08 6.24
C GLY A 138 -0.72 10.10 5.39
N ALA A 139 -1.88 9.65 5.88
CA ALA A 139 -2.77 8.80 5.08
C ALA A 139 -3.30 9.53 3.84
N LEU A 140 -3.70 10.80 3.98
CA LEU A 140 -4.17 11.61 2.87
C LEU A 140 -3.05 11.94 1.88
N GLU A 141 -1.83 12.19 2.38
CA GLU A 141 -0.68 12.39 1.50
C GLU A 141 -0.34 11.14 0.68
N ILE A 142 -0.39 9.96 1.30
CA ILE A 142 -0.23 8.69 0.56
C ILE A 142 -1.33 8.51 -0.49
N CYS A 143 -2.57 8.93 -0.22
CA CYS A 143 -3.64 8.91 -1.23
C CYS A 143 -3.29 9.77 -2.45
N LYS A 144 -2.79 10.99 -2.24
CA LYS A 144 -2.37 11.90 -3.33
C LYS A 144 -1.21 11.29 -4.14
N LEU A 145 -0.17 10.77 -3.46
CA LEU A 145 0.95 10.11 -4.13
C LEU A 145 0.46 8.96 -5.01
N ARG A 146 -0.39 8.08 -4.45
CA ARG A 146 -1.01 6.96 -5.17
C ARG A 146 -1.78 7.42 -6.41
N ASP A 147 -2.57 8.49 -6.30
CA ASP A 147 -3.38 8.98 -7.42
C ASP A 147 -2.53 9.57 -8.54
N GLY A 148 -1.34 10.06 -8.22
CA GLY A 148 -0.33 10.51 -9.18
C GLY A 148 0.50 9.40 -9.82
N MET A 149 0.40 8.14 -9.35
CA MET A 149 1.17 7.01 -9.89
C MET A 149 0.42 6.31 -11.03
N ASN A 150 1.17 5.63 -11.93
CA ASN A 150 0.61 4.85 -13.04
C ASN A 150 -0.50 5.61 -13.80
N SER A 151 -0.32 6.91 -14.00
CA SER A 151 -1.34 7.83 -14.53
C SER A 151 -1.60 7.66 -16.03
N THR A 152 -0.78 6.85 -16.71
CA THR A 152 -0.88 6.56 -18.15
C THR A 152 -1.68 5.28 -18.40
N GLY A 153 -2.62 5.31 -19.36
CA GLY A 153 -3.29 4.13 -19.86
C GLY A 153 -4.59 3.70 -19.16
N ARG A 154 -4.91 2.41 -19.24
CA ARG A 154 -6.19 1.82 -18.79
C ARG A 154 -6.49 1.97 -17.32
N SER A 155 -5.48 2.21 -16.49
CA SER A 155 -5.64 2.30 -15.03
C SER A 155 -6.52 3.48 -14.60
N LYS A 156 -6.64 4.55 -15.38
CA LYS A 156 -7.55 5.69 -15.08
C LYS A 156 -9.02 5.28 -14.99
N LYS A 157 -9.47 4.29 -15.78
CA LYS A 157 -10.87 3.84 -15.80
C LYS A 157 -11.25 2.98 -14.59
N THR A 158 -10.28 2.32 -13.96
CA THR A 158 -10.52 1.42 -12.81
C THR A 158 -10.24 2.07 -11.48
N ARG A 159 -9.66 3.27 -11.47
CA ARG A 159 -9.40 4.02 -10.23
C ARG A 159 -10.69 4.66 -9.73
N ASN A 160 -10.91 4.55 -8.44
CA ASN A 160 -11.94 5.36 -7.78
C ASN A 160 -11.44 6.82 -7.72
N PRO A 161 -12.01 7.74 -8.54
CA PRO A 161 -11.57 9.14 -8.56
C PRO A 161 -11.90 9.89 -7.26
N ARG A 162 -12.76 9.29 -6.41
CA ARG A 162 -13.20 9.86 -5.14
C ARG A 162 -12.49 9.25 -3.94
N LEU A 163 -11.47 8.41 -4.16
CA LEU A 163 -10.84 7.69 -3.04
C LEU A 163 -10.27 8.65 -1.98
N PHE A 164 -9.64 9.75 -2.40
CA PHE A 164 -9.12 10.76 -1.48
C PHE A 164 -10.25 11.34 -0.61
N ASP A 165 -11.36 11.77 -1.22
CA ASP A 165 -12.51 12.35 -0.52
C ASP A 165 -13.19 11.31 0.38
N GLU A 166 -13.34 10.08 -0.09
CA GLU A 166 -13.90 8.98 0.69
C GLU A 166 -13.03 8.64 1.91
N VAL A 167 -11.71 8.61 1.75
CA VAL A 167 -10.78 8.37 2.86
C VAL A 167 -10.82 9.54 3.84
N LYS A 168 -10.85 10.78 3.34
CA LYS A 168 -10.97 11.99 4.16
C LYS A 168 -12.25 11.96 5.00
N ALA A 169 -13.40 11.73 4.38
CA ALA A 169 -14.68 11.66 5.07
C ALA A 169 -14.71 10.55 6.13
N LEU A 170 -14.19 9.36 5.79
CA LEU A 170 -14.10 8.23 6.72
C LEU A 170 -13.23 8.52 7.95
N LEU A 171 -12.11 9.21 7.76
CA LEU A 171 -11.22 9.59 8.86
C LEU A 171 -11.88 10.64 9.77
N GLU A 172 -12.65 11.57 9.22
CA GLU A 172 -13.42 12.58 9.96
C GLU A 172 -14.56 11.94 10.74
N GLU A 173 -15.42 11.15 10.10
CA GLU A 173 -16.51 10.42 10.74
C GLU A 173 -16.04 9.54 11.91
N LYS A 174 -14.94 8.81 11.69
CA LYS A 174 -14.38 7.95 12.73
C LYS A 174 -13.84 8.73 13.92
N ARG A 175 -13.24 9.89 13.68
CA ARG A 175 -12.78 10.81 14.73
C ARG A 175 -13.93 11.32 15.57
N GLU A 176 -14.99 11.84 14.91
CA GLU A 176 -16.19 12.35 15.60
C GLU A 176 -16.87 11.27 16.43
N HIS A 177 -17.04 10.07 15.87
CA HIS A 177 -17.61 8.94 16.59
C HIS A 177 -16.82 8.56 17.85
N ILE A 178 -15.49 8.57 17.81
CA ILE A 178 -14.66 8.26 18.97
C ILE A 178 -14.76 9.36 20.01
N LEU A 179 -14.70 10.63 19.61
CA LEU A 179 -14.83 11.77 20.52
C LEU A 179 -16.19 11.81 21.21
N ALA A 180 -17.28 11.56 20.48
CA ALA A 180 -18.64 11.54 21.01
C ALA A 180 -18.91 10.42 22.02
N HIS A 181 -18.12 9.34 22.00
CA HIS A 181 -18.27 8.19 22.90
C HIS A 181 -17.17 8.09 23.96
N THR A 182 -16.40 9.14 24.14
CA THR A 182 -15.37 9.24 25.17
C THR A 182 -15.87 10.24 26.23
N ASP A 183 -16.14 9.75 27.47
CA ASP A 183 -16.52 10.62 28.59
C ASP A 183 -15.45 11.68 28.87
N GLU A 184 -15.85 12.88 29.27
CA GLU A 184 -14.94 13.99 29.56
C GLU A 184 -13.83 13.62 30.56
N ASN A 185 -14.13 12.79 31.56
CA ASN A 185 -13.16 12.26 32.51
C ASN A 185 -12.14 11.32 31.87
N GLN A 186 -12.53 10.55 30.84
CA GLN A 186 -11.61 9.72 30.08
C GLN A 186 -10.74 10.54 29.13
N THR A 187 -11.25 11.65 28.63
CA THR A 187 -10.51 12.57 27.76
C THR A 187 -9.37 13.25 28.52
N GLN A 188 -9.58 13.66 29.76
CA GLN A 188 -8.52 14.22 30.62
C GLN A 188 -7.45 13.17 31.01
N LEU A 189 -7.87 11.94 31.32
CA LEU A 189 -6.95 10.81 31.58
C LEU A 189 -6.13 10.45 30.33
N LEU A 190 -6.71 10.58 29.14
CA LEU A 190 -6.05 10.31 27.88
C LEU A 190 -5.03 11.37 27.47
N HIS A 191 -5.23 12.63 27.89
CA HIS A 191 -4.26 13.71 27.70
C HIS A 191 -3.07 13.60 28.65
N ASN A 192 -3.26 12.99 29.84
CA ASN A 192 -2.22 12.86 30.86
C ASN A 192 -1.39 11.56 30.74
N THR A 193 -1.79 10.62 29.89
CA THR A 193 -1.07 9.37 29.63
C THR A 193 -0.58 9.37 28.17
N GLU A 194 0.67 9.75 27.97
CA GLU A 194 1.36 9.57 26.68
C GLU A 194 1.20 8.10 26.21
N GLY A 195 0.45 7.89 25.13
CA GLY A 195 0.34 6.58 24.50
C GLY A 195 -1.05 5.92 24.46
N VAL A 196 -2.11 6.51 25.00
CA VAL A 196 -3.45 5.90 25.04
C VAL A 196 -4.32 6.26 23.82
N LEU A 197 -4.15 7.45 23.24
CA LEU A 197 -4.83 7.84 21.99
C LEU A 197 -3.97 7.53 20.79
N PRO A 198 -4.55 6.94 19.73
CA PRO A 198 -3.87 6.81 18.46
C PRO A 198 -3.44 8.19 17.95
N LYS A 199 -2.21 8.31 17.42
CA LYS A 199 -1.62 9.58 16.94
C LYS A 199 -2.53 10.35 15.97
N TRP A 200 -3.39 9.67 15.20
CA TRP A 200 -4.31 10.29 14.24
C TRP A 200 -5.54 10.98 14.87
N LEU A 201 -5.77 10.78 16.18
CA LEU A 201 -6.83 11.44 16.95
C LEU A 201 -6.36 12.74 17.62
N LEU A 202 -5.06 12.96 17.73
CA LEU A 202 -4.53 14.16 18.35
C LEU A 202 -4.82 15.39 17.47
N PRO A 203 -5.14 16.57 18.08
CA PRO A 203 -5.27 17.80 17.32
C PRO A 203 -3.92 18.14 16.67
N THR A 204 -3.96 18.54 15.40
CA THR A 204 -2.82 19.13 14.72
C THR A 204 -2.53 20.49 15.35
N THR A 205 -1.38 20.64 15.99
CA THR A 205 -0.81 21.94 16.39
C THR A 205 -0.39 22.73 15.18
#